data_44a16daad036459549dfcdbb10fcb221
#
_entry.id   44a16daad036459549dfcdbb10fcb221
#
_cell.length_a   1.000
_cell.length_b   1.000
_cell.length_c   1.000
_cell.angle_alpha   90.00
_cell.angle_beta   90.00
_cell.angle_gamma   90.00
#
_symmetry.space_group_name_H-M   'P 1'
#
loop_
_entity.id
_entity.type
_entity.pdbx_description
1 polymer ?
#
loop_
_entity_poly.entity_id
_entity_poly.type
_entity_poly.pdbx_seq_one_letter_code
_entity_poly.pdbx_strand_id
1 'polypeptide(L)'
;MNVSPRRPLFSRKPQSNIYRMFLWVVMILGGIWMLQQMNKGEIQPLFLPTPTPTRTTESYALEGDANFSAGKLDAAINAYREAVRVDPNNAQTWAKLARIQTYSSAFLITNPEKKTRLLEAIESSDRAIELAPDDSFAHAIRAFALDWNANENFYTTEEVQNYLRDAEQEALRALQLDNSNTLALAFYAEVLIDQQKWNQAEQNIKQALAQDDSLMDVHRIYAYVLETLGQYNLAISEYDKAIAIEPNFTFLYLRAGANYRRLALEIPNVEAARPVYEKSLEYFDRAVDINKQIGVKDPGPHLSIARTYSQLGEFFIAARNVQTALEYQPTNADIYGQLGIIYFRSRNYEGSIFSLKCSIRGCSGEESCQGRGLERCFPDLGENPVDVEGMAISPNKIVYYYIYGSVLSALRYCRNTSPACISREARWTRSFPDWSRSRFAH
;
A
#
# COMPACT_ATOMS: atom_id res chain seq x y z
N MET A 1 -73.43 -50.12 37.30
CA MET A 1 -72.12 -49.65 37.76
C MET A 1 -72.18 -48.12 37.84
N ASN A 2 -72.29 -47.58 39.05
CA ASN A 2 -72.37 -46.15 39.31
C ASN A 2 -70.94 -45.62 39.50
N VAL A 3 -70.45 -44.79 38.59
CA VAL A 3 -69.20 -44.06 38.73
C VAL A 3 -69.48 -42.69 39.29
N SER A 4 -69.11 -42.49 40.55
CA SER A 4 -69.19 -41.18 41.21
C SER A 4 -68.13 -40.22 40.66
N PRO A 5 -68.45 -38.92 40.47
CA PRO A 5 -67.50 -37.95 39.97
C PRO A 5 -66.43 -37.61 41.03
N ARG A 6 -65.17 -37.77 40.66
CA ARG A 6 -64.03 -37.37 41.52
C ARG A 6 -64.02 -35.84 41.68
N ARG A 7 -64.10 -35.36 42.90
CA ARG A 7 -63.93 -33.92 43.23
C ARG A 7 -62.50 -33.48 43.01
N PRO A 8 -62.27 -32.30 42.39
CA PRO A 8 -60.92 -31.78 42.25
C PRO A 8 -60.27 -31.45 43.58
N LEU A 9 -59.05 -31.98 43.78
CA LEU A 9 -58.29 -31.90 45.04
C LEU A 9 -57.73 -30.49 45.39
N PHE A 10 -57.86 -29.50 44.58
CA PHE A 10 -57.37 -28.16 44.82
C PHE A 10 -58.34 -27.07 44.29
N SER A 11 -59.28 -26.65 45.16
CA SER A 11 -59.96 -25.38 45.02
C SER A 11 -59.52 -24.45 46.15
N ARG A 12 -58.34 -23.85 46.01
CA ARG A 12 -58.01 -22.67 46.81
C ARG A 12 -58.62 -21.44 46.13
N LYS A 13 -59.67 -20.87 46.74
CA LYS A 13 -60.07 -19.51 46.42
C LYS A 13 -58.88 -18.58 46.71
N PRO A 14 -58.45 -17.72 45.80
CA PRO A 14 -57.42 -16.76 46.11
C PRO A 14 -57.95 -15.77 47.11
N GLN A 15 -57.64 -15.98 48.36
CA GLN A 15 -57.86 -14.91 49.39
C GLN A 15 -56.77 -13.86 49.13
N SER A 16 -57.16 -12.74 48.53
CA SER A 16 -56.31 -11.56 48.44
C SER A 16 -56.06 -11.03 49.85
N ASN A 17 -54.85 -11.25 50.35
CA ASN A 17 -54.44 -10.72 51.63
C ASN A 17 -54.22 -9.21 51.45
N ILE A 18 -55.07 -8.37 52.07
CA ILE A 18 -55.07 -6.92 51.97
C ILE A 18 -53.71 -6.32 52.34
N TYR A 19 -52.99 -6.94 53.26
CA TYR A 19 -51.62 -6.54 53.62
C TYR A 19 -50.59 -6.77 52.51
N ARG A 20 -50.78 -7.84 51.74
CA ARG A 20 -49.92 -8.09 50.54
C ARG A 20 -50.26 -7.06 49.46
N MET A 21 -51.49 -6.75 49.20
CA MET A 21 -51.87 -5.69 48.25
C MET A 21 -51.29 -4.33 48.66
N PHE A 22 -51.42 -3.99 49.93
CA PHE A 22 -50.86 -2.75 50.46
C PHE A 22 -49.32 -2.70 50.30
N LEU A 23 -48.63 -3.79 50.62
CA LEU A 23 -47.17 -3.89 50.44
C LEU A 23 -46.76 -3.68 48.97
N TRP A 24 -47.48 -4.29 48.04
CA TRP A 24 -47.18 -4.10 46.60
C TRP A 24 -47.44 -2.65 46.15
N VAL A 25 -48.51 -2.01 46.62
CA VAL A 25 -48.79 -0.61 46.31
C VAL A 25 -47.70 0.31 46.87
N VAL A 26 -47.24 0.09 48.09
CA VAL A 26 -46.12 0.86 48.68
C VAL A 26 -44.84 0.64 47.93
N MET A 27 -44.52 -0.61 47.50
CA MET A 27 -43.35 -0.92 46.69
C MET A 27 -43.41 -0.25 45.31
N ILE A 28 -44.60 -0.23 44.65
CA ILE A 28 -44.76 0.42 43.35
C ILE A 28 -44.61 1.94 43.48
N LEU A 29 -45.26 2.55 44.47
CA LEU A 29 -45.16 3.99 44.73
C LEU A 29 -43.74 4.40 45.12
N GLY A 30 -43.04 3.60 45.90
CA GLY A 30 -41.64 3.80 46.26
C GLY A 30 -40.72 3.67 45.03
N GLY A 31 -40.99 2.71 44.15
CA GLY A 31 -40.29 2.54 42.88
C GLY A 31 -40.48 3.70 41.91
N ILE A 32 -41.73 4.20 41.79
CA ILE A 32 -42.06 5.38 40.98
C ILE A 32 -41.39 6.63 41.55
N TRP A 33 -41.41 6.82 42.85
CA TRP A 33 -40.73 7.93 43.51
C TRP A 33 -39.20 7.85 43.28
N MET A 34 -38.59 6.68 43.42
CA MET A 34 -37.16 6.46 43.16
C MET A 34 -36.79 6.74 41.69
N LEU A 35 -37.61 6.31 40.73
CA LEU A 35 -37.44 6.64 39.32
C LEU A 35 -37.54 8.13 39.02
N GLN A 36 -38.47 8.84 39.73
CA GLN A 36 -38.60 10.30 39.60
C GLN A 36 -37.37 11.03 40.15
N GLN A 37 -36.80 10.57 41.27
CA GLN A 37 -35.60 11.14 41.87
C GLN A 37 -34.36 10.87 41.03
N MET A 38 -34.29 9.66 40.39
CA MET A 38 -33.25 9.34 39.41
C MET A 38 -33.34 10.23 38.17
N ASN A 39 -34.56 10.52 37.68
CA ASN A 39 -34.77 11.40 36.52
C ASN A 39 -34.44 12.88 36.83
N LYS A 40 -34.54 13.30 38.11
CA LYS A 40 -34.09 14.62 38.56
C LYS A 40 -32.61 14.73 38.86
N GLY A 41 -31.87 13.63 38.79
CA GLY A 41 -30.43 13.57 39.07
C GLY A 41 -30.06 13.60 40.56
N GLU A 42 -31.05 13.51 41.48
CA GLU A 42 -30.80 13.54 42.92
C GLU A 42 -30.35 12.19 43.50
N ILE A 43 -30.66 11.09 42.80
CA ILE A 43 -30.19 9.73 43.14
C ILE A 43 -29.55 9.12 41.93
N GLN A 44 -28.27 8.72 42.03
CA GLN A 44 -27.59 7.99 40.98
C GLN A 44 -28.07 6.53 40.94
N PRO A 45 -28.34 5.96 39.76
CA PRO A 45 -28.67 4.53 39.63
C PRO A 45 -27.53 3.67 40.15
N LEU A 46 -27.87 2.64 40.96
CA LEU A 46 -26.93 1.68 41.55
C LEU A 46 -26.07 0.92 40.52
N PHE A 47 -26.51 0.93 39.27
CA PHE A 47 -25.83 0.27 38.12
C PHE A 47 -25.64 1.24 36.98
N LEU A 48 -25.10 2.43 37.25
CA LEU A 48 -24.55 3.23 36.16
C LEU A 48 -23.43 2.38 35.50
N PRO A 49 -23.46 2.18 34.18
CA PRO A 49 -22.30 1.63 33.53
C PRO A 49 -21.11 2.51 33.91
N THR A 50 -20.09 1.91 34.50
CA THR A 50 -18.81 2.61 34.73
C THR A 50 -18.44 3.25 33.41
N PRO A 51 -18.21 4.58 33.32
CA PRO A 51 -17.78 5.18 32.08
C PRO A 51 -16.56 4.38 31.61
N THR A 52 -16.69 3.75 30.45
CA THR A 52 -15.55 3.09 29.85
C THR A 52 -14.44 4.13 29.77
N PRO A 53 -13.28 3.92 30.39
CA PRO A 53 -12.21 4.91 30.34
C PRO A 53 -11.98 5.25 28.88
N THR A 54 -12.09 6.53 28.53
CA THR A 54 -11.79 7.02 27.20
C THR A 54 -10.35 6.58 26.88
N ARG A 55 -10.14 5.86 25.78
CA ARG A 55 -8.79 5.44 25.39
C ARG A 55 -7.89 6.66 25.30
N THR A 56 -6.69 6.54 25.84
CA THR A 56 -5.70 7.62 25.83
C THR A 56 -4.99 7.68 24.47
N THR A 57 -4.36 8.81 24.17
CA THR A 57 -3.52 9.01 22.99
C THR A 57 -2.44 7.94 22.90
N GLU A 58 -1.78 7.63 24.03
CA GLU A 58 -0.74 6.61 24.09
C GLU A 58 -1.26 5.22 23.74
N SER A 59 -2.49 4.89 24.15
CA SER A 59 -3.12 3.60 23.81
C SER A 59 -3.36 3.47 22.30
N TYR A 60 -3.79 4.54 21.64
CA TYR A 60 -3.93 4.55 20.18
C TYR A 60 -2.58 4.56 19.47
N ALA A 61 -1.60 5.30 19.98
CA ALA A 61 -0.25 5.31 19.43
C ALA A 61 0.42 3.93 19.51
N LEU A 62 0.30 3.23 20.64
CA LEU A 62 0.77 1.85 20.79
C LEU A 62 0.06 0.87 19.85
N GLU A 63 -1.24 1.05 19.63
CA GLU A 63 -1.97 0.26 18.61
C GLU A 63 -1.44 0.58 17.20
N GLY A 64 -1.12 1.85 16.93
CA GLY A 64 -0.50 2.29 15.68
C GLY A 64 0.86 1.63 15.46
N ASP A 65 1.75 1.66 16.47
CA ASP A 65 3.06 1.00 16.42
C ASP A 65 2.90 -0.52 16.22
N ALA A 66 2.01 -1.18 16.95
CA ALA A 66 1.76 -2.61 16.82
C ALA A 66 1.22 -2.99 15.43
N ASN A 67 0.33 -2.18 14.85
CA ASN A 67 -0.18 -2.41 13.50
C ASN A 67 0.92 -2.15 12.44
N PHE A 68 1.80 -1.17 12.65
CA PHE A 68 2.95 -0.93 11.78
C PHE A 68 3.87 -2.16 11.74
N SER A 69 4.32 -2.65 12.89
CA SER A 69 5.17 -3.86 12.97
C SER A 69 4.45 -5.14 12.50
N ALA A 70 3.11 -5.15 12.53
CA ALA A 70 2.31 -6.21 11.92
C ALA A 70 2.16 -6.06 10.39
N GLY A 71 2.69 -5.00 9.76
CA GLY A 71 2.57 -4.72 8.33
C GLY A 71 1.19 -4.17 7.91
N LYS A 72 0.30 -3.86 8.86
CA LYS A 72 -1.06 -3.35 8.62
C LYS A 72 -1.08 -1.83 8.58
N LEU A 73 -0.50 -1.22 7.53
CA LEU A 73 -0.25 0.21 7.49
C LEU A 73 -1.51 1.07 7.55
N ASP A 74 -2.60 0.69 6.87
CA ASP A 74 -3.85 1.44 6.94
C ASP A 74 -4.48 1.38 8.34
N ALA A 75 -4.38 0.24 9.04
CA ALA A 75 -4.82 0.14 10.43
C ALA A 75 -3.94 0.98 11.36
N ALA A 76 -2.63 1.04 11.12
CA ALA A 76 -1.72 1.90 11.84
C ALA A 76 -2.06 3.38 11.66
N ILE A 77 -2.29 3.83 10.41
CA ILE A 77 -2.73 5.20 10.09
C ILE A 77 -4.02 5.54 10.82
N ASN A 78 -5.02 4.64 10.81
CA ASN A 78 -6.29 4.88 11.48
C ASN A 78 -6.11 5.00 13.01
N ALA A 79 -5.28 4.16 13.62
CA ALA A 79 -4.96 4.25 15.04
C ALA A 79 -4.27 5.58 15.39
N TYR A 80 -3.30 6.02 14.58
CA TYR A 80 -2.64 7.31 14.78
C TYR A 80 -3.56 8.50 14.51
N ARG A 81 -4.49 8.42 13.55
CA ARG A 81 -5.53 9.44 13.36
C ARG A 81 -6.43 9.58 14.59
N GLU A 82 -6.80 8.47 15.22
CA GLU A 82 -7.53 8.53 16.50
C GLU A 82 -6.66 9.11 17.62
N ALA A 83 -5.37 8.79 17.66
CA ALA A 83 -4.46 9.35 18.65
C ALA A 83 -4.37 10.89 18.56
N VAL A 84 -4.17 11.44 17.34
CA VAL A 84 -4.12 12.90 17.14
C VAL A 84 -5.50 13.56 17.30
N ARG A 85 -6.60 12.83 17.12
CA ARG A 85 -7.95 13.32 17.41
C ARG A 85 -8.19 13.50 18.91
N VAL A 86 -7.63 12.59 19.73
CA VAL A 86 -7.73 12.66 21.21
C VAL A 86 -6.83 13.74 21.76
N ASP A 87 -5.59 13.85 21.27
CA ASP A 87 -4.66 14.91 21.63
C ASP A 87 -4.05 15.56 20.38
N PRO A 88 -4.70 16.63 19.87
CA PRO A 88 -4.23 17.34 18.68
C PRO A 88 -2.93 18.11 18.87
N ASN A 89 -2.46 18.28 20.11
CA ASN A 89 -1.26 19.06 20.43
C ASN A 89 0.00 18.19 20.63
N ASN A 90 -0.09 16.90 20.42
CA ASN A 90 1.04 15.99 20.55
C ASN A 90 1.83 15.94 19.23
N ALA A 91 2.91 16.75 19.13
CA ALA A 91 3.77 16.84 17.96
C ALA A 91 4.35 15.47 17.54
N GLN A 92 4.80 14.67 18.51
CA GLN A 92 5.42 13.37 18.25
C GLN A 92 4.44 12.38 17.61
N THR A 93 3.18 12.42 18.02
CA THR A 93 2.13 11.58 17.42
C THR A 93 1.86 11.97 15.96
N TRP A 94 1.85 13.27 15.65
CA TRP A 94 1.73 13.76 14.29
C TRP A 94 2.92 13.34 13.42
N ALA A 95 4.16 13.45 13.91
CA ALA A 95 5.35 13.03 13.20
C ALA A 95 5.34 11.51 12.93
N LYS A 96 4.95 10.69 13.91
CA LYS A 96 4.78 9.24 13.70
C LYS A 96 3.71 8.92 12.66
N LEU A 97 2.57 9.63 12.66
CA LEU A 97 1.53 9.49 11.64
C LEU A 97 2.11 9.79 10.24
N ALA A 98 2.83 10.90 10.10
CA ALA A 98 3.48 11.29 8.84
C ALA A 98 4.45 10.20 8.33
N ARG A 99 5.28 9.62 9.21
CA ARG A 99 6.20 8.54 8.85
C ARG A 99 5.46 7.32 8.29
N ILE A 100 4.37 6.89 8.93
CA ILE A 100 3.60 5.74 8.49
C ILE A 100 2.85 6.03 7.19
N GLN A 101 2.29 7.24 7.03
CA GLN A 101 1.67 7.68 5.78
C GLN A 101 2.69 7.65 4.62
N THR A 102 3.92 8.12 4.85
CA THR A 102 4.99 8.05 3.85
C THR A 102 5.25 6.61 3.43
N TYR A 103 5.50 5.69 4.36
CA TYR A 103 5.70 4.28 4.03
C TYR A 103 4.50 3.64 3.35
N SER A 104 3.27 3.97 3.76
CA SER A 104 2.06 3.40 3.17
C SER A 104 1.90 3.76 1.69
N SER A 105 2.49 4.86 1.23
CA SER A 105 2.44 5.26 -0.18
C SER A 105 3.08 4.23 -1.11
N ALA A 106 4.06 3.45 -0.62
CA ALA A 106 4.73 2.40 -1.39
C ALA A 106 3.80 1.25 -1.78
N PHE A 107 2.72 1.02 -1.03
CA PHE A 107 1.74 -0.05 -1.25
C PHE A 107 0.56 0.37 -2.11
N LEU A 108 0.42 1.67 -2.36
CA LEU A 108 -0.56 2.20 -3.30
C LEU A 108 -0.04 2.03 -4.73
N ILE A 109 -0.91 1.83 -5.69
CA ILE A 109 -0.50 1.47 -7.05
C ILE A 109 -0.70 2.62 -8.00
N THR A 110 -1.78 3.38 -7.85
CA THR A 110 -2.04 4.50 -8.74
C THR A 110 -1.27 5.74 -8.30
N ASN A 111 -0.75 6.48 -9.27
CA ASN A 111 -0.04 7.73 -9.01
C ASN A 111 -0.88 8.77 -8.24
N PRO A 112 -2.18 8.97 -8.52
CA PRO A 112 -3.01 9.88 -7.74
C PRO A 112 -3.12 9.50 -6.27
N GLU A 113 -3.34 8.20 -5.95
CA GLU A 113 -3.43 7.73 -4.57
C GLU A 113 -2.10 7.92 -3.82
N LYS A 114 -0.96 7.58 -4.46
CA LYS A 114 0.37 7.81 -3.89
C LYS A 114 0.60 9.28 -3.58
N LYS A 115 0.33 10.15 -4.55
CA LYS A 115 0.49 11.60 -4.39
C LYS A 115 -0.37 12.12 -3.24
N THR A 116 -1.64 11.73 -3.19
CA THR A 116 -2.54 12.14 -2.10
C THR A 116 -2.01 11.69 -0.74
N ARG A 117 -1.57 10.44 -0.61
CA ARG A 117 -1.03 9.91 0.65
C ARG A 117 0.25 10.63 1.09
N LEU A 118 1.14 10.97 0.15
CA LEU A 118 2.36 11.72 0.45
C LEU A 118 2.07 13.18 0.82
N LEU A 119 1.06 13.81 0.22
CA LEU A 119 0.60 15.13 0.64
C LEU A 119 -0.01 15.10 2.05
N GLU A 120 -0.79 14.07 2.40
CA GLU A 120 -1.26 13.84 3.78
C GLU A 120 -0.08 13.69 4.77
N ALA A 121 1.01 13.01 4.36
CA ALA A 121 2.21 12.87 5.19
C ALA A 121 2.92 14.22 5.41
N ILE A 122 3.03 15.04 4.38
CA ILE A 122 3.59 16.38 4.49
C ILE A 122 2.74 17.24 5.43
N GLU A 123 1.41 17.25 5.26
CA GLU A 123 0.50 17.99 6.15
C GLU A 123 0.63 17.56 7.61
N SER A 124 0.72 16.25 7.86
CA SER A 124 0.92 15.71 9.20
C SER A 124 2.27 16.13 9.79
N SER A 125 3.33 16.15 8.98
CA SER A 125 4.68 16.60 9.43
C SER A 125 4.73 18.12 9.64
N ASP A 126 4.04 18.91 8.80
CA ASP A 126 3.91 20.35 9.00
C ASP A 126 3.23 20.65 10.34
N ARG A 127 2.17 19.90 10.66
CA ARG A 127 1.50 20.04 11.96
C ARG A 127 2.40 19.67 13.14
N ALA A 128 3.25 18.64 13.00
CA ALA A 128 4.22 18.30 14.03
C ALA A 128 5.23 19.45 14.29
N ILE A 129 5.76 20.08 13.24
CA ILE A 129 6.69 21.19 13.33
C ILE A 129 6.01 22.45 13.88
N GLU A 130 4.76 22.76 13.48
CA GLU A 130 4.00 23.88 14.06
C GLU A 130 3.88 23.77 15.58
N LEU A 131 3.69 22.56 16.09
CA LEU A 131 3.55 22.29 17.52
C LEU A 131 4.88 22.26 18.25
N ALA A 132 5.95 21.80 17.60
CA ALA A 132 7.29 21.69 18.17
C ALA A 132 8.38 22.09 17.14
N PRO A 133 8.61 23.40 16.93
CA PRO A 133 9.54 23.89 15.89
C PRO A 133 11.02 23.50 16.10
N ASP A 134 11.37 23.07 17.29
CA ASP A 134 12.74 22.65 17.65
C ASP A 134 12.83 21.12 17.86
N ASP A 135 11.84 20.35 17.38
CA ASP A 135 11.90 18.89 17.43
C ASP A 135 12.64 18.32 16.21
N SER A 136 13.85 17.82 16.44
CA SER A 136 14.69 17.19 15.43
C SER A 136 14.00 16.01 14.73
N PHE A 137 13.20 15.22 15.46
CA PHE A 137 12.48 14.09 14.87
C PHE A 137 11.41 14.55 13.87
N ALA A 138 10.63 15.59 14.21
CA ALA A 138 9.61 16.15 13.32
C ALA A 138 10.22 16.64 11.99
N HIS A 139 11.33 17.37 12.06
CA HIS A 139 12.06 17.82 10.87
C HIS A 139 12.64 16.66 10.05
N ALA A 140 13.17 15.62 10.68
CA ALA A 140 13.66 14.43 9.99
C ALA A 140 12.52 13.70 9.24
N ILE A 141 11.35 13.57 9.84
CA ILE A 141 10.18 12.96 9.21
C ILE A 141 9.64 13.82 8.05
N ARG A 142 9.67 15.16 8.19
CA ARG A 142 9.28 16.05 7.10
C ARG A 142 10.21 15.91 5.91
N ALA A 143 11.53 15.83 6.16
CA ALA A 143 12.52 15.55 5.11
C ALA A 143 12.18 14.26 4.35
N PHE A 144 11.88 13.19 5.07
CA PHE A 144 11.49 11.91 4.50
C PHE A 144 10.21 11.98 3.65
N ALA A 145 9.18 12.68 4.14
CA ALA A 145 7.93 12.84 3.41
C ALA A 145 8.09 13.68 2.14
N LEU A 146 8.88 14.77 2.19
CA LEU A 146 9.19 15.61 1.03
C LEU A 146 10.00 14.87 -0.02
N ASP A 147 11.00 14.09 0.39
CA ASP A 147 11.84 13.29 -0.48
C ASP A 147 11.02 12.27 -1.27
N TRP A 148 10.18 11.48 -0.60
CA TRP A 148 9.32 10.50 -1.28
C TRP A 148 8.25 11.14 -2.17
N ASN A 149 7.84 12.37 -1.87
CA ASN A 149 6.93 13.13 -2.72
C ASN A 149 7.63 13.70 -3.96
N ALA A 150 8.96 13.83 -3.96
CA ALA A 150 9.76 14.34 -5.07
C ALA A 150 9.82 13.32 -6.23
N ASN A 151 8.71 13.11 -6.93
CA ASN A 151 8.56 12.04 -7.92
C ASN A 151 8.16 12.59 -9.29
N GLU A 152 8.94 12.28 -10.32
CA GLU A 152 8.69 12.70 -11.72
C GLU A 152 7.36 12.20 -12.31
N ASN A 153 6.73 11.19 -11.69
CA ASN A 153 5.38 10.77 -12.09
C ASN A 153 4.28 11.71 -11.60
N PHE A 154 4.58 12.60 -10.65
CA PHE A 154 3.62 13.52 -10.04
C PHE A 154 3.85 14.97 -10.45
N TYR A 155 5.09 15.31 -10.76
CA TYR A 155 5.57 16.69 -10.89
C TYR A 155 6.53 16.85 -12.06
N THR A 156 6.72 18.10 -12.46
CA THR A 156 7.77 18.50 -13.41
C THR A 156 9.16 18.35 -12.76
N THR A 157 10.19 18.28 -13.57
CA THR A 157 11.58 18.19 -13.06
C THR A 157 11.92 19.36 -12.14
N GLU A 158 11.44 20.56 -12.41
CA GLU A 158 11.66 21.72 -11.54
C GLU A 158 10.99 21.58 -10.19
N GLU A 159 9.75 21.11 -10.13
CA GLU A 159 9.02 20.86 -8.90
C GLU A 159 9.70 19.75 -8.08
N VAL A 160 10.15 18.67 -8.71
CA VAL A 160 10.93 17.61 -8.06
C VAL A 160 12.19 18.18 -7.41
N GLN A 161 12.95 19.01 -8.12
CA GLN A 161 14.15 19.65 -7.56
C GLN A 161 13.84 20.60 -6.40
N ASN A 162 12.67 21.25 -6.41
CA ASN A 162 12.23 22.07 -5.30
C ASN A 162 11.93 21.20 -4.05
N TYR A 163 11.17 20.09 -4.19
CA TYR A 163 10.92 19.16 -3.09
C TYR A 163 12.20 18.57 -2.50
N LEU A 164 13.14 18.15 -3.35
CA LEU A 164 14.44 17.64 -2.89
C LEU A 164 15.27 18.69 -2.13
N ARG A 165 15.20 19.96 -2.56
CA ARG A 165 15.87 21.05 -1.86
C ARG A 165 15.24 21.32 -0.50
N ASP A 166 13.92 21.34 -0.44
CA ASP A 166 13.18 21.52 0.80
C ASP A 166 13.44 20.35 1.76
N ALA A 167 13.46 19.11 1.24
CA ALA A 167 13.84 17.92 2.02
C ALA A 167 15.26 18.02 2.60
N GLU A 168 16.23 18.48 1.79
CA GLU A 168 17.61 18.72 2.27
C GLU A 168 17.66 19.76 3.39
N GLN A 169 16.91 20.86 3.26
CA GLN A 169 16.86 21.90 4.30
C GLN A 169 16.30 21.35 5.61
N GLU A 170 15.24 20.57 5.55
CA GLU A 170 14.61 19.95 6.72
C GLU A 170 15.53 18.92 7.38
N ALA A 171 16.20 18.07 6.60
CA ALA A 171 17.19 17.12 7.12
C ALA A 171 18.36 17.81 7.81
N LEU A 172 18.89 18.89 7.22
CA LEU A 172 19.94 19.72 7.83
C LEU A 172 19.45 20.42 9.09
N ARG A 173 18.19 20.91 9.11
CA ARG A 173 17.60 21.50 10.31
C ARG A 173 17.48 20.48 11.44
N ALA A 174 17.05 19.26 11.12
CA ALA A 174 17.00 18.17 12.09
C ALA A 174 18.39 17.91 12.73
N LEU A 175 19.44 17.83 11.90
CA LEU A 175 20.82 17.62 12.37
C LEU A 175 21.40 18.82 13.14
N GLN A 176 20.96 20.06 12.85
CA GLN A 176 21.33 21.24 13.63
C GLN A 176 20.69 21.22 15.02
N LEU A 177 19.49 20.73 15.14
CA LEU A 177 18.76 20.61 16.40
C LEU A 177 19.31 19.47 17.25
N ASP A 178 19.60 18.33 16.64
CA ASP A 178 20.21 17.16 17.27
C ASP A 178 21.09 16.40 16.27
N ASN A 179 22.39 16.57 16.38
CA ASN A 179 23.39 15.91 15.54
C ASN A 179 23.55 14.40 15.83
N SER A 180 22.94 13.91 16.91
CA SER A 180 22.88 12.50 17.28
C SER A 180 21.60 11.82 16.80
N ASN A 181 20.71 12.52 16.10
CA ASN A 181 19.50 11.93 15.55
C ASN A 181 19.84 11.00 14.37
N THR A 182 19.88 9.70 14.62
CA THR A 182 20.21 8.67 13.64
C THR A 182 19.24 8.66 12.45
N LEU A 183 17.94 8.89 12.68
CA LEU A 183 16.96 8.97 11.59
C LEU A 183 17.17 10.20 10.71
N ALA A 184 17.58 11.33 11.28
CA ALA A 184 17.92 12.52 10.50
C ALA A 184 19.11 12.27 9.57
N LEU A 185 20.17 11.60 10.06
CA LEU A 185 21.30 11.16 9.21
C LEU A 185 20.87 10.21 8.10
N ALA A 186 20.02 9.24 8.43
CA ALA A 186 19.54 8.26 7.47
C ALA A 186 18.68 8.91 6.37
N PHE A 187 17.67 9.69 6.73
CA PHE A 187 16.82 10.38 5.75
C PHE A 187 17.59 11.44 4.95
N TYR A 188 18.57 12.12 5.58
CA TYR A 188 19.47 12.98 4.81
C TYR A 188 20.27 12.22 3.75
N ALA A 189 20.73 11.00 4.08
CA ALA A 189 21.40 10.16 3.10
C ALA A 189 20.46 9.75 1.94
N GLU A 190 19.20 9.51 2.21
CA GLU A 190 18.17 9.19 1.19
C GLU A 190 17.99 10.39 0.23
N VAL A 191 17.76 11.58 0.77
CA VAL A 191 17.70 12.83 -0.02
C VAL A 191 18.94 13.04 -0.88
N LEU A 192 20.14 12.81 -0.34
CA LEU A 192 21.38 12.96 -1.08
C LEU A 192 21.54 11.96 -2.23
N ILE A 193 21.02 10.73 -2.09
CA ILE A 193 20.98 9.75 -3.17
C ILE A 193 20.08 10.24 -4.31
N ASP A 194 18.89 10.75 -4.00
CA ASP A 194 17.94 11.24 -4.99
C ASP A 194 18.41 12.51 -5.68
N GLN A 195 19.25 13.30 -5.00
CA GLN A 195 20.02 14.40 -5.58
C GLN A 195 21.29 13.96 -6.33
N GLN A 196 21.60 12.67 -6.43
CA GLN A 196 22.79 12.13 -7.07
C GLN A 196 24.11 12.51 -6.38
N LYS A 197 24.07 12.84 -5.10
CA LYS A 197 25.24 13.17 -4.25
C LYS A 197 25.81 11.90 -3.56
N TRP A 198 26.19 10.89 -4.35
CA TRP A 198 26.48 9.50 -3.93
C TRP A 198 27.44 9.38 -2.74
N ASN A 199 28.60 10.07 -2.82
CA ASN A 199 29.64 9.96 -1.79
C ASN A 199 29.18 10.52 -0.44
N GLN A 200 28.42 11.60 -0.45
CA GLN A 200 27.89 12.20 0.77
C GLN A 200 26.80 11.32 1.38
N ALA A 201 25.96 10.74 0.56
CA ALA A 201 24.93 9.80 0.99
C ALA A 201 25.55 8.58 1.70
N GLU A 202 26.57 7.96 1.07
CA GLU A 202 27.26 6.81 1.66
C GLU A 202 27.95 7.16 2.98
N GLN A 203 28.54 8.35 3.11
CA GLN A 203 29.17 8.81 4.35
C GLN A 203 28.13 8.98 5.46
N ASN A 204 27.01 9.66 5.19
CA ASN A 204 25.96 9.91 6.18
C ASN A 204 25.28 8.62 6.65
N ILE A 205 24.98 7.69 5.72
CA ILE A 205 24.33 6.44 6.13
C ILE A 205 25.26 5.52 6.92
N LYS A 206 26.57 5.51 6.62
CA LYS A 206 27.55 4.79 7.43
C LYS A 206 27.70 5.40 8.82
N GLN A 207 27.58 6.71 8.95
CA GLN A 207 27.54 7.38 10.25
C GLN A 207 26.27 7.00 11.02
N ALA A 208 25.09 7.00 10.37
CA ALA A 208 23.85 6.56 10.98
C ALA A 208 23.94 5.10 11.48
N LEU A 209 24.49 4.20 10.65
CA LEU A 209 24.70 2.80 11.01
C LEU A 209 25.65 2.63 12.20
N ALA A 210 26.68 3.47 12.31
CA ALA A 210 27.60 3.44 13.46
C ALA A 210 27.00 3.98 14.75
N GLN A 211 25.95 4.82 14.66
CA GLN A 211 25.23 5.34 15.81
C GLN A 211 24.16 4.34 16.34
N ASP A 212 23.34 3.79 15.45
CA ASP A 212 22.29 2.85 15.82
C ASP A 212 21.96 1.95 14.63
N ASP A 213 22.38 0.69 14.70
CA ASP A 213 22.11 -0.37 13.73
C ASP A 213 20.84 -1.18 14.05
N SER A 214 20.10 -0.81 15.07
CA SER A 214 18.84 -1.47 15.42
C SER A 214 17.62 -0.94 14.64
N LEU A 215 17.78 0.13 13.88
CA LEU A 215 16.69 0.79 13.17
C LEU A 215 16.52 0.22 11.75
N MET A 216 15.33 -0.23 11.44
CA MET A 216 14.96 -0.72 10.10
C MET A 216 15.24 0.33 9.02
N ASP A 217 14.95 1.61 9.30
CA ASP A 217 15.17 2.71 8.35
C ASP A 217 16.63 2.83 7.92
N VAL A 218 17.57 2.67 8.85
CA VAL A 218 19.00 2.77 8.58
C VAL A 218 19.45 1.69 7.60
N HIS A 219 19.07 0.44 7.84
CA HIS A 219 19.39 -0.67 6.94
C HIS A 219 18.69 -0.55 5.60
N ARG A 220 17.41 -0.13 5.58
CA ARG A 220 16.65 0.11 4.35
C ARG A 220 17.32 1.17 3.48
N ILE A 221 17.71 2.29 4.07
CA ILE A 221 18.33 3.39 3.33
C ILE A 221 19.73 3.00 2.89
N TYR A 222 20.51 2.31 3.74
CA TYR A 222 21.81 1.84 3.32
C TYR A 222 21.73 0.83 2.15
N ALA A 223 20.75 -0.06 2.20
CA ALA A 223 20.45 -0.93 1.07
C ALA A 223 20.11 -0.14 -0.21
N TYR A 224 19.31 0.94 -0.09
CA TYR A 224 18.96 1.80 -1.22
C TYR A 224 20.20 2.53 -1.80
N VAL A 225 21.08 3.05 -0.93
CA VAL A 225 22.38 3.61 -1.36
C VAL A 225 23.20 2.59 -2.14
N LEU A 226 23.37 1.39 -1.59
CA LEU A 226 24.13 0.30 -2.24
C LEU A 226 23.48 -0.15 -3.56
N GLU A 227 22.16 -0.25 -3.61
CA GLU A 227 21.40 -0.59 -4.82
C GLU A 227 21.64 0.44 -5.92
N THR A 228 21.64 1.73 -5.59
CA THR A 228 21.86 2.82 -6.53
C THR A 228 23.30 2.84 -7.04
N LEU A 229 24.26 2.42 -6.21
CA LEU A 229 25.66 2.22 -6.60
C LEU A 229 25.92 0.92 -7.38
N GLY A 230 24.87 0.12 -7.66
CA GLY A 230 25.01 -1.17 -8.35
C GLY A 230 25.58 -2.29 -7.48
N GLN A 231 25.73 -2.10 -6.18
CA GLN A 231 26.27 -3.08 -5.24
C GLN A 231 25.17 -4.01 -4.72
N TYR A 232 24.47 -4.71 -5.64
CA TYR A 232 23.24 -5.46 -5.36
C TYR A 232 23.38 -6.53 -4.28
N ASN A 233 24.51 -7.25 -4.23
CA ASN A 233 24.75 -8.27 -3.20
C ASN A 233 24.79 -7.65 -1.79
N LEU A 234 25.44 -6.50 -1.62
CA LEU A 234 25.49 -5.78 -0.35
C LEU A 234 24.13 -5.17 -0.02
N ALA A 235 23.43 -4.63 -1.02
CA ALA A 235 22.08 -4.11 -0.85
C ALA A 235 21.12 -5.19 -0.31
N ILE A 236 21.16 -6.41 -0.87
CA ILE A 236 20.36 -7.55 -0.38
C ILE A 236 20.68 -7.84 1.08
N SER A 237 21.96 -7.89 1.45
CA SER A 237 22.37 -8.15 2.84
C SER A 237 21.82 -7.09 3.81
N GLU A 238 21.78 -5.82 3.41
CA GLU A 238 21.20 -4.76 4.24
C GLU A 238 19.66 -4.83 4.27
N TYR A 239 19.00 -5.18 3.15
CA TYR A 239 17.56 -5.46 3.18
C TYR A 239 17.22 -6.64 4.08
N ASP A 240 18.05 -7.70 4.13
CA ASP A 240 17.84 -8.84 5.03
C ASP A 240 17.92 -8.44 6.50
N LYS A 241 18.83 -7.52 6.86
CA LYS A 241 18.88 -6.96 8.22
C LYS A 241 17.62 -6.12 8.53
N ALA A 242 17.19 -5.29 7.60
CA ALA A 242 15.93 -4.54 7.75
C ALA A 242 14.72 -5.47 7.91
N ILE A 243 14.66 -6.57 7.15
CA ILE A 243 13.64 -7.62 7.25
C ILE A 243 13.69 -8.32 8.62
N ALA A 244 14.88 -8.55 9.17
CA ALA A 244 15.00 -9.15 10.50
C ALA A 244 14.43 -8.27 11.61
N ILE A 245 14.47 -6.93 11.44
CA ILE A 245 13.89 -5.95 12.36
C ILE A 245 12.37 -5.85 12.17
N GLU A 246 11.90 -5.70 10.93
CA GLU A 246 10.48 -5.56 10.58
C GLU A 246 10.05 -6.64 9.58
N PRO A 247 9.81 -7.88 10.06
CA PRO A 247 9.61 -9.05 9.19
C PRO A 247 8.27 -9.06 8.44
N ASN A 248 7.32 -8.20 8.79
CA ASN A 248 6.03 -8.10 8.11
C ASN A 248 5.96 -6.92 7.12
N PHE A 249 7.05 -6.17 6.96
CA PHE A 249 7.09 -5.04 6.04
C PHE A 249 7.45 -5.52 4.63
N THR A 250 6.42 -5.87 3.84
CA THR A 250 6.56 -6.53 2.52
C THR A 250 7.33 -5.72 1.48
N PHE A 251 7.38 -4.38 1.63
CA PHE A 251 8.20 -3.50 0.81
C PHE A 251 9.68 -3.93 0.77
N LEU A 252 10.24 -4.35 1.91
CA LEU A 252 11.64 -4.77 2.01
C LEU A 252 11.91 -6.03 1.17
N TYR A 253 10.99 -7.01 1.22
CA TYR A 253 11.07 -8.21 0.39
C TYR A 253 11.00 -7.90 -1.10
N LEU A 254 10.14 -6.94 -1.49
CA LEU A 254 10.05 -6.52 -2.89
C LEU A 254 11.35 -5.87 -3.36
N ARG A 255 12.01 -5.09 -2.52
CA ARG A 255 13.30 -4.46 -2.84
C ARG A 255 14.42 -5.50 -2.92
N ALA A 256 14.54 -6.39 -1.92
CA ALA A 256 15.53 -7.47 -1.93
C ALA A 256 15.35 -8.39 -3.15
N GLY A 257 14.12 -8.83 -3.44
CA GLY A 257 13.81 -9.63 -4.61
C GLY A 257 14.12 -8.92 -5.93
N ALA A 258 13.88 -7.61 -6.02
CA ALA A 258 14.23 -6.81 -7.19
C ALA A 258 15.76 -6.75 -7.41
N ASN A 259 16.55 -6.67 -6.34
CA ASN A 259 18.00 -6.69 -6.41
C ASN A 259 18.53 -8.08 -6.88
N TYR A 260 17.96 -9.18 -6.40
CA TYR A 260 18.26 -10.51 -6.95
C TYR A 260 17.94 -10.58 -8.46
N ARG A 261 16.81 -10.03 -8.88
CA ARG A 261 16.47 -9.99 -10.31
C ARG A 261 17.46 -9.15 -11.13
N ARG A 262 18.00 -8.05 -10.59
CA ARG A 262 19.06 -7.24 -11.24
C ARG A 262 20.34 -8.04 -11.38
N LEU A 263 20.78 -8.73 -10.32
CA LEU A 263 21.92 -9.65 -10.39
C LEU A 263 21.73 -10.73 -11.47
N ALA A 264 20.54 -11.31 -11.56
CA ALA A 264 20.25 -12.30 -12.57
C ALA A 264 20.36 -11.74 -14.00
N LEU A 265 19.97 -10.47 -14.21
CA LEU A 265 20.10 -9.81 -15.53
C LEU A 265 21.54 -9.54 -15.95
N GLU A 266 22.49 -9.48 -15.01
CA GLU A 266 23.92 -9.34 -15.32
C GLU A 266 24.53 -10.65 -15.86
N ILE A 267 23.87 -11.79 -15.66
CA ILE A 267 24.31 -13.09 -16.14
C ILE A 267 23.83 -13.30 -17.59
N PRO A 268 24.70 -13.40 -18.58
CA PRO A 268 24.32 -13.42 -20.00
C PRO A 268 23.42 -14.60 -20.39
N ASN A 269 23.56 -15.75 -19.73
CA ASN A 269 22.80 -16.95 -20.01
C ASN A 269 21.66 -17.14 -19.04
N VAL A 270 20.43 -17.16 -19.54
CA VAL A 270 19.21 -17.28 -18.73
C VAL A 270 19.19 -18.56 -17.88
N GLU A 271 19.67 -19.68 -18.39
CA GLU A 271 19.72 -20.94 -17.61
C GLU A 271 20.75 -20.85 -16.48
N ALA A 272 21.89 -20.20 -16.70
CA ALA A 272 22.85 -19.93 -15.63
C ALA A 272 22.32 -18.89 -14.62
N ALA A 273 21.48 -17.96 -15.05
CA ALA A 273 20.83 -16.97 -14.19
C ALA A 273 19.63 -17.53 -13.41
N ARG A 274 19.07 -18.68 -13.82
CA ARG A 274 17.84 -19.27 -13.22
C ARG A 274 17.90 -19.38 -11.69
N PRO A 275 18.97 -19.90 -11.05
CA PRO A 275 19.02 -19.98 -9.59
C PRO A 275 18.91 -18.61 -8.88
N VAL A 276 19.41 -17.54 -9.52
CA VAL A 276 19.34 -16.18 -8.99
C VAL A 276 17.94 -15.61 -9.16
N TYR A 277 17.26 -15.89 -10.29
CA TYR A 277 15.84 -15.58 -10.46
C TYR A 277 14.95 -16.32 -9.44
N GLU A 278 15.25 -17.60 -9.15
CA GLU A 278 14.54 -18.38 -8.16
C GLU A 278 14.65 -17.75 -6.76
N LYS A 279 15.83 -17.23 -6.39
CA LYS A 279 15.98 -16.43 -5.17
C LYS A 279 15.11 -15.18 -5.17
N SER A 280 15.06 -14.46 -6.29
CA SER A 280 14.15 -13.32 -6.43
C SER A 280 12.69 -13.71 -6.18
N LEU A 281 12.24 -14.86 -6.73
CA LEU A 281 10.88 -15.37 -6.54
C LEU A 281 10.61 -15.75 -5.08
N GLU A 282 11.56 -16.37 -4.36
CA GLU A 282 11.41 -16.70 -2.93
C GLU A 282 11.04 -15.47 -2.10
N TYR A 283 11.68 -14.31 -2.36
CA TYR A 283 11.37 -13.06 -1.66
C TYR A 283 9.98 -12.53 -2.02
N PHE A 284 9.61 -12.57 -3.28
CA PHE A 284 8.28 -12.10 -3.71
C PHE A 284 7.16 -13.01 -3.20
N ASP A 285 7.36 -14.33 -3.22
CA ASP A 285 6.41 -15.29 -2.66
C ASP A 285 6.25 -15.07 -1.15
N ARG A 286 7.35 -14.79 -0.44
CA ARG A 286 7.27 -14.44 0.98
C ARG A 286 6.43 -13.17 1.22
N ALA A 287 6.54 -12.15 0.36
CA ALA A 287 5.70 -10.97 0.43
C ALA A 287 4.21 -11.30 0.17
N VAL A 288 3.91 -12.20 -0.78
CA VAL A 288 2.53 -12.70 -1.03
C VAL A 288 1.98 -13.39 0.22
N ASP A 289 2.77 -14.26 0.85
CA ASP A 289 2.35 -15.01 2.04
C ASP A 289 2.06 -14.07 3.22
N ILE A 290 2.92 -13.08 3.45
CA ILE A 290 2.70 -12.05 4.49
C ILE A 290 1.41 -11.29 4.21
N ASN A 291 1.24 -10.76 2.99
CA ASN A 291 0.04 -10.02 2.61
C ASN A 291 -1.24 -10.86 2.80
N LYS A 292 -1.19 -12.16 2.48
CA LYS A 292 -2.29 -13.10 2.71
C LYS A 292 -2.58 -13.29 4.19
N GLN A 293 -1.55 -13.42 5.03
CA GLN A 293 -1.69 -13.59 6.49
C GLN A 293 -2.31 -12.36 7.15
N ILE A 294 -1.91 -11.15 6.71
CA ILE A 294 -2.42 -9.89 7.27
C ILE A 294 -3.69 -9.39 6.58
N GLY A 295 -4.17 -10.09 5.54
CA GLY A 295 -5.39 -9.75 4.81
C GLY A 295 -5.26 -8.54 3.87
N VAL A 296 -4.04 -8.20 3.42
CA VAL A 296 -3.76 -7.10 2.50
C VAL A 296 -3.81 -7.60 1.06
N LYS A 297 -4.54 -6.90 0.19
CA LYS A 297 -4.62 -7.17 -1.25
C LYS A 297 -3.70 -6.21 -2.01
N ASP A 298 -2.39 -6.48 -1.96
CA ASP A 298 -1.38 -5.72 -2.70
C ASP A 298 -1.01 -6.49 -3.98
N PRO A 299 -1.24 -5.94 -5.19
CA PRO A 299 -0.83 -6.57 -6.44
C PRO A 299 0.68 -6.49 -6.70
N GLY A 300 1.45 -5.65 -5.98
CA GLY A 300 2.89 -5.44 -6.18
C GLY A 300 3.73 -6.73 -6.22
N PRO A 301 3.59 -7.64 -5.25
CA PRO A 301 4.30 -8.92 -5.26
C PRO A 301 3.99 -9.75 -6.51
N HIS A 302 2.72 -9.89 -6.89
CA HIS A 302 2.32 -10.65 -8.08
C HIS A 302 2.87 -10.03 -9.38
N LEU A 303 2.89 -8.70 -9.49
CA LEU A 303 3.51 -8.01 -10.63
C LEU A 303 5.04 -8.23 -10.68
N SER A 304 5.68 -8.31 -9.52
CA SER A 304 7.11 -8.59 -9.42
C SER A 304 7.45 -10.03 -9.82
N ILE A 305 6.65 -11.01 -9.38
CA ILE A 305 6.70 -12.41 -9.80
C ILE A 305 6.50 -12.53 -11.31
N ALA A 306 5.45 -11.89 -11.84
CA ALA A 306 5.16 -11.90 -13.27
C ALA A 306 6.32 -11.36 -14.11
N ARG A 307 6.95 -10.28 -13.65
CA ARG A 307 8.13 -9.70 -14.32
C ARG A 307 9.31 -10.68 -14.32
N THR A 308 9.54 -11.38 -13.22
CA THR A 308 10.63 -12.38 -13.12
C THR A 308 10.36 -13.58 -14.04
N TYR A 309 9.16 -14.16 -14.02
CA TYR A 309 8.81 -15.25 -14.95
C TYR A 309 8.84 -14.82 -16.41
N SER A 310 8.48 -13.56 -16.70
CA SER A 310 8.62 -13.01 -18.06
C SER A 310 10.08 -12.92 -18.52
N GLN A 311 11.05 -12.70 -17.63
CA GLN A 311 12.47 -12.75 -17.94
C GLN A 311 12.95 -14.19 -18.18
N LEU A 312 12.42 -15.15 -17.41
CA LEU A 312 12.68 -16.59 -17.60
C LEU A 312 12.02 -17.15 -18.87
N GLY A 313 11.16 -16.39 -19.57
CA GLY A 313 10.40 -16.87 -20.72
C GLY A 313 9.16 -17.69 -20.36
N GLU A 314 8.82 -17.80 -19.09
CA GLU A 314 7.67 -18.57 -18.58
C GLU A 314 6.40 -17.72 -18.60
N PHE A 315 5.99 -17.32 -19.81
CA PHE A 315 4.93 -16.33 -20.02
C PHE A 315 3.55 -16.74 -19.51
N PHE A 316 3.24 -18.04 -19.45
CA PHE A 316 1.97 -18.51 -18.92
C PHE A 316 1.86 -18.23 -17.41
N ILE A 317 2.91 -18.52 -16.65
CA ILE A 317 2.95 -18.25 -15.21
C ILE A 317 2.97 -16.73 -14.97
N ALA A 318 3.71 -15.99 -15.78
CA ALA A 318 3.73 -14.53 -15.74
C ALA A 318 2.32 -13.93 -15.95
N ALA A 319 1.58 -14.38 -16.98
CA ALA A 319 0.22 -13.90 -17.26
C ALA A 319 -0.74 -14.20 -16.10
N ARG A 320 -0.70 -15.41 -15.52
CA ARG A 320 -1.52 -15.76 -14.35
C ARG A 320 -1.29 -14.81 -13.17
N ASN A 321 -0.05 -14.47 -12.87
CA ASN A 321 0.25 -13.55 -11.77
C ASN A 321 -0.27 -12.13 -12.06
N VAL A 322 -0.18 -11.64 -13.31
CA VAL A 322 -0.79 -10.35 -13.67
C VAL A 322 -2.32 -10.42 -13.58
N GLN A 323 -2.93 -11.54 -13.96
CA GLN A 323 -4.38 -11.74 -13.79
C GLN A 323 -4.78 -11.69 -12.31
N THR A 324 -4.03 -12.35 -11.40
CA THR A 324 -4.25 -12.23 -9.95
C THR A 324 -4.10 -10.78 -9.47
N ALA A 325 -3.12 -10.03 -9.99
CA ALA A 325 -2.99 -8.61 -9.69
C ALA A 325 -4.22 -7.80 -10.15
N LEU A 326 -4.83 -8.16 -11.29
CA LEU A 326 -6.07 -7.55 -11.79
C LEU A 326 -7.31 -7.92 -10.96
N GLU A 327 -7.32 -9.07 -10.26
CA GLU A 327 -8.37 -9.38 -9.28
C GLU A 327 -8.35 -8.40 -8.10
N TYR A 328 -7.16 -7.92 -7.72
CA TYR A 328 -7.01 -6.93 -6.64
C TYR A 328 -7.30 -5.51 -7.11
N GLN A 329 -6.94 -5.18 -8.36
CA GLN A 329 -7.15 -3.86 -8.96
C GLN A 329 -7.67 -3.95 -10.40
N PRO A 330 -8.94 -4.30 -10.58
CA PRO A 330 -9.52 -4.58 -11.90
C PRO A 330 -9.67 -3.35 -12.80
N THR A 331 -9.58 -2.13 -12.26
CA THR A 331 -9.66 -0.87 -13.02
C THR A 331 -8.30 -0.29 -13.40
N ASN A 332 -7.20 -0.90 -12.96
CA ASN A 332 -5.86 -0.36 -13.16
C ASN A 332 -5.34 -0.61 -14.58
N ALA A 333 -5.40 0.40 -15.43
CA ALA A 333 -5.00 0.33 -16.84
C ALA A 333 -3.52 -0.04 -17.05
N ASP A 334 -2.61 0.27 -16.10
CA ASP A 334 -1.19 -0.12 -16.21
C ASP A 334 -0.99 -1.62 -16.10
N ILE A 335 -1.77 -2.30 -15.24
CA ILE A 335 -1.69 -3.76 -15.08
C ILE A 335 -2.16 -4.45 -16.37
N TYR A 336 -3.20 -3.92 -17.06
CA TYR A 336 -3.59 -4.41 -18.38
C TYR A 336 -2.47 -4.22 -19.41
N GLY A 337 -1.74 -3.10 -19.36
CA GLY A 337 -0.58 -2.86 -20.21
C GLY A 337 0.52 -3.93 -20.02
N GLN A 338 0.84 -4.26 -18.76
CA GLN A 338 1.79 -5.30 -18.43
C GLN A 338 1.33 -6.68 -18.93
N LEU A 339 0.06 -7.03 -18.76
CA LEU A 339 -0.53 -8.27 -19.28
C LEU A 339 -0.42 -8.33 -20.80
N GLY A 340 -0.73 -7.23 -21.48
CA GLY A 340 -0.64 -7.11 -22.93
C GLY A 340 0.78 -7.33 -23.47
N ILE A 341 1.82 -6.82 -22.77
CA ILE A 341 3.22 -7.09 -23.11
C ILE A 341 3.55 -8.59 -22.98
N ILE A 342 3.12 -9.22 -21.89
CA ILE A 342 3.37 -10.65 -21.65
C ILE A 342 2.70 -11.50 -22.74
N TYR A 343 1.46 -11.20 -23.10
CA TYR A 343 0.77 -11.87 -24.19
C TYR A 343 1.43 -11.65 -25.54
N PHE A 344 1.94 -10.45 -25.82
CA PHE A 344 2.73 -10.18 -27.02
C PHE A 344 3.98 -11.05 -27.09
N ARG A 345 4.75 -11.12 -25.99
CA ARG A 345 5.98 -11.92 -25.88
C ARG A 345 5.70 -13.42 -26.02
N SER A 346 4.56 -13.89 -25.54
CA SER A 346 4.11 -15.29 -25.72
C SER A 346 3.46 -15.57 -27.08
N ARG A 347 3.40 -14.57 -27.98
CA ARG A 347 2.73 -14.61 -29.29
C ARG A 347 1.20 -14.83 -29.22
N ASN A 348 0.60 -14.59 -28.06
CA ASN A 348 -0.85 -14.50 -27.90
C ASN A 348 -1.31 -13.10 -28.32
N TYR A 349 -1.36 -12.84 -29.61
CA TYR A 349 -1.68 -11.51 -30.15
C TYR A 349 -3.12 -11.10 -29.88
N GLU A 350 -4.07 -12.04 -29.83
CA GLU A 350 -5.49 -11.75 -29.52
C GLU A 350 -5.63 -11.25 -28.08
N GLY A 351 -5.10 -11.99 -27.10
CA GLY A 351 -5.10 -11.54 -25.70
C GLY A 351 -4.34 -10.21 -25.51
N SER A 352 -3.25 -10.02 -26.26
CA SER A 352 -2.47 -8.78 -26.24
C SER A 352 -3.29 -7.56 -26.71
N ILE A 353 -4.08 -7.69 -27.80
CA ILE A 353 -4.93 -6.59 -28.28
C ILE A 353 -5.94 -6.15 -27.23
N PHE A 354 -6.69 -7.10 -26.65
CA PHE A 354 -7.68 -6.76 -25.63
C PHE A 354 -7.07 -6.08 -24.43
N SER A 355 -5.98 -6.62 -23.90
CA SER A 355 -5.30 -6.06 -22.73
C SER A 355 -4.73 -4.67 -23.03
N LEU A 356 -4.01 -4.49 -24.15
CA LEU A 356 -3.45 -3.19 -24.54
C LEU A 356 -4.51 -2.16 -24.90
N LYS A 357 -5.66 -2.58 -25.49
CA LYS A 357 -6.80 -1.69 -25.71
C LYS A 357 -7.31 -1.13 -24.40
N CYS A 358 -7.56 -1.99 -23.40
CA CYS A 358 -7.99 -1.57 -22.05
C CYS A 358 -6.99 -0.58 -21.44
N SER A 359 -5.68 -0.86 -21.57
CA SER A 359 -4.63 0.00 -21.04
C SER A 359 -4.59 1.40 -21.67
N ILE A 360 -4.72 1.48 -23.00
CA ILE A 360 -4.45 2.72 -23.77
C ILE A 360 -5.71 3.54 -24.00
N ARG A 361 -6.82 2.87 -24.37
CA ARG A 361 -8.07 3.54 -24.80
C ARG A 361 -9.16 3.44 -23.76
N GLY A 362 -8.95 2.60 -22.75
CA GLY A 362 -10.01 2.13 -21.88
C GLY A 362 -10.86 1.04 -22.54
N CYS A 363 -11.69 0.42 -21.75
CA CYS A 363 -12.60 -0.62 -22.22
C CYS A 363 -13.83 -0.74 -21.32
N SER A 364 -14.92 -1.28 -21.89
CA SER A 364 -16.13 -1.61 -21.14
C SER A 364 -15.90 -2.78 -20.20
N GLY A 365 -16.83 -2.98 -19.25
CA GLY A 365 -16.78 -4.09 -18.32
C GLY A 365 -16.68 -5.45 -19.00
N GLU A 366 -17.41 -5.67 -20.11
CA GLU A 366 -17.34 -6.92 -20.88
C GLU A 366 -15.96 -7.12 -21.52
N GLU A 367 -15.40 -6.07 -22.12
CA GLU A 367 -14.06 -6.10 -22.71
C GLU A 367 -12.97 -6.27 -21.65
N SER A 368 -13.14 -5.70 -20.45
CA SER A 368 -12.21 -5.89 -19.35
C SER A 368 -12.14 -7.35 -18.88
N CYS A 369 -13.26 -8.06 -18.90
CA CYS A 369 -13.30 -9.50 -18.62
C CYS A 369 -12.49 -10.29 -19.65
N GLN A 370 -12.66 -10.00 -20.94
CA GLN A 370 -11.85 -10.63 -21.99
C GLN A 370 -10.37 -10.32 -21.84
N GLY A 371 -10.02 -9.06 -21.53
CA GLY A 371 -8.65 -8.64 -21.26
C GLY A 371 -8.01 -9.39 -20.08
N ARG A 372 -8.81 -9.76 -19.07
CA ARG A 372 -8.37 -10.59 -17.92
C ARG A 372 -8.29 -12.08 -18.23
N GLY A 373 -8.66 -12.50 -19.44
CA GLY A 373 -8.69 -13.90 -19.85
C GLY A 373 -9.92 -14.66 -19.38
N LEU A 374 -10.98 -13.96 -19.00
CA LEU A 374 -12.27 -14.54 -18.63
C LEU A 374 -13.16 -14.58 -19.87
N GLU A 375 -13.77 -15.74 -20.17
CA GLU A 375 -14.73 -15.85 -21.28
C GLU A 375 -16.00 -15.05 -20.99
N ARG A 376 -16.40 -14.98 -19.73
CA ARG A 376 -17.55 -14.20 -19.24
C ARG A 376 -17.27 -13.67 -17.85
N CYS A 377 -17.83 -12.49 -17.54
CA CYS A 377 -17.94 -12.04 -16.16
C CYS A 377 -19.10 -12.77 -15.48
N PHE A 378 -18.84 -13.36 -14.32
CA PHE A 378 -19.83 -14.04 -13.50
C PHE A 378 -20.04 -13.24 -12.20
N PRO A 379 -21.05 -12.36 -12.12
CA PRO A 379 -21.31 -11.56 -10.91
C PRO A 379 -21.53 -12.41 -9.65
N ASP A 380 -22.13 -13.58 -9.82
CA ASP A 380 -22.41 -14.53 -8.74
C ASP A 380 -21.12 -15.11 -8.10
N LEU A 381 -19.99 -15.08 -8.84
CA LEU A 381 -18.68 -15.49 -8.38
C LEU A 381 -17.81 -14.31 -7.94
N GLY A 382 -18.37 -13.09 -7.90
CA GLY A 382 -17.62 -11.86 -7.58
C GLY A 382 -16.81 -11.29 -8.75
N GLU A 383 -16.95 -11.84 -9.95
CA GLU A 383 -16.30 -11.38 -11.19
C GLU A 383 -17.16 -10.29 -11.86
N ASN A 384 -17.15 -9.10 -11.26
CA ASN A 384 -17.93 -8.00 -11.82
C ASN A 384 -17.26 -7.40 -13.06
N PRO A 385 -18.05 -7.11 -14.11
CA PRO A 385 -17.59 -6.29 -15.21
C PRO A 385 -17.29 -4.88 -14.68
N VAL A 386 -16.09 -4.38 -14.95
CA VAL A 386 -15.67 -3.02 -14.54
C VAL A 386 -15.15 -2.28 -15.76
N ASP A 387 -15.60 -1.06 -15.93
CA ASP A 387 -15.08 -0.17 -16.95
C ASP A 387 -13.66 0.28 -16.56
N VAL A 388 -12.78 0.31 -17.55
CA VAL A 388 -11.38 0.72 -17.36
C VAL A 388 -11.17 2.00 -18.12
N GLU A 389 -10.70 3.04 -17.42
CA GLU A 389 -10.29 4.28 -18.05
C GLU A 389 -8.89 4.14 -18.64
N GLY A 390 -8.71 4.58 -19.91
CA GLY A 390 -7.44 4.47 -20.61
C GLY A 390 -6.41 5.47 -20.08
N MET A 391 -5.14 5.06 -20.11
CA MET A 391 -4.05 5.93 -19.67
C MET A 391 -3.68 6.96 -20.74
N ALA A 392 -3.39 8.18 -20.28
CA ALA A 392 -2.77 9.17 -21.13
C ALA A 392 -1.36 8.72 -21.59
N ILE A 393 -0.97 9.16 -22.79
CA ILE A 393 0.36 8.89 -23.31
C ILE A 393 1.42 9.59 -22.43
N SER A 394 2.42 8.84 -21.98
CA SER A 394 3.55 9.38 -21.23
C SER A 394 4.84 8.66 -21.66
N PRO A 395 6.03 9.24 -21.45
CA PRO A 395 7.29 8.61 -21.80
C PRO A 395 7.45 7.20 -21.23
N ASN A 396 7.03 7.00 -19.98
CA ASN A 396 7.14 5.71 -19.27
C ASN A 396 6.13 4.66 -19.77
N LYS A 397 5.10 5.06 -20.52
CA LYS A 397 4.02 4.18 -21.01
C LYS A 397 4.00 4.02 -22.53
N ILE A 398 4.92 4.69 -23.23
CA ILE A 398 4.99 4.68 -24.71
C ILE A 398 5.15 3.26 -25.28
N VAL A 399 5.76 2.36 -24.49
CA VAL A 399 5.94 0.94 -24.87
C VAL A 399 4.63 0.23 -25.14
N TYR A 400 3.56 0.55 -24.39
CA TYR A 400 2.24 -0.04 -24.61
C TYR A 400 1.66 0.35 -25.96
N TYR A 401 1.79 1.62 -26.35
CA TYR A 401 1.36 2.13 -27.65
C TYR A 401 2.13 1.49 -28.81
N TYR A 402 3.46 1.36 -28.64
CA TYR A 402 4.32 0.71 -29.65
C TYR A 402 3.92 -0.75 -29.86
N ILE A 403 3.76 -1.52 -28.78
CA ILE A 403 3.40 -2.93 -28.88
C ILE A 403 1.98 -3.08 -29.42
N TYR A 404 1.02 -2.22 -29.02
CA TYR A 404 -0.34 -2.24 -29.55
C TYR A 404 -0.35 -2.05 -31.08
N GLY A 405 0.39 -1.07 -31.59
CA GLY A 405 0.56 -0.86 -33.04
C GLY A 405 1.20 -2.06 -33.73
N SER A 406 2.21 -2.69 -33.10
CA SER A 406 2.89 -3.86 -33.62
C SER A 406 1.97 -5.08 -33.71
N VAL A 407 1.14 -5.31 -32.69
CA VAL A 407 0.15 -6.40 -32.65
C VAL A 407 -0.94 -6.20 -33.71
N LEU A 408 -1.47 -4.99 -33.83
CA LEU A 408 -2.45 -4.65 -34.87
C LEU A 408 -1.90 -4.88 -36.28
N SER A 409 -0.63 -4.54 -36.51
CA SER A 409 0.07 -4.80 -37.77
C SER A 409 0.25 -6.30 -38.03
N ALA A 410 0.67 -7.06 -37.01
CA ALA A 410 0.87 -8.51 -37.10
C ALA A 410 -0.42 -9.26 -37.45
N LEU A 411 -1.56 -8.87 -36.88
CA LEU A 411 -2.86 -9.48 -37.14
C LEU A 411 -3.53 -8.95 -38.42
N ARG A 412 -2.90 -8.05 -39.15
CA ARG A 412 -3.46 -7.39 -40.36
C ARG A 412 -4.84 -6.72 -40.10
N TYR A 413 -5.10 -6.37 -38.87
CA TYR A 413 -6.38 -5.71 -38.50
C TYR A 413 -6.57 -4.39 -39.26
N CYS A 414 -5.48 -3.72 -39.63
CA CYS A 414 -5.55 -2.48 -40.40
C CYS A 414 -5.96 -2.67 -41.87
N ARG A 415 -6.03 -3.90 -42.37
CA ARG A 415 -6.47 -4.13 -43.77
C ARG A 415 -7.97 -3.87 -43.98
N ASN A 416 -8.77 -3.98 -42.93
CA ASN A 416 -10.24 -3.89 -43.01
C ASN A 416 -10.84 -2.64 -42.40
N THR A 417 -10.05 -1.80 -41.74
CA THR A 417 -10.49 -0.58 -41.06
C THR A 417 -9.75 0.61 -41.63
N SER A 418 -10.33 1.32 -42.55
CA SER A 418 -9.93 2.60 -43.15
C SER A 418 -8.42 2.93 -43.29
N PRO A 419 -7.98 3.55 -44.39
CA PRO A 419 -6.58 4.01 -44.63
C PRO A 419 -5.98 4.89 -43.53
N ALA A 420 -6.83 5.55 -42.73
CA ALA A 420 -6.44 6.37 -41.59
C ALA A 420 -5.80 5.57 -40.43
N CYS A 421 -6.14 4.29 -40.27
CA CYS A 421 -5.53 3.40 -39.26
C CYS A 421 -4.05 3.15 -39.60
N ILE A 422 -3.75 2.82 -40.87
CA ILE A 422 -2.37 2.57 -41.34
C ILE A 422 -1.50 3.81 -41.22
N SER A 423 -2.04 5.00 -41.53
CA SER A 423 -1.25 6.24 -41.50
C SER A 423 -0.93 6.78 -40.12
N ARG A 424 -1.77 6.48 -39.14
CA ARG A 424 -1.58 6.93 -37.75
C ARG A 424 -0.64 6.01 -36.97
N GLU A 425 -0.76 4.70 -37.13
CA GLU A 425 0.04 3.70 -36.43
C GLU A 425 1.40 3.44 -37.09
N ALA A 426 1.48 3.45 -38.42
CA ALA A 426 2.76 3.36 -39.13
C ALA A 426 3.65 4.59 -38.99
N ARG A 427 3.11 5.77 -38.66
CA ARG A 427 3.91 6.96 -38.31
C ARG A 427 4.64 6.77 -36.98
N TRP A 428 4.03 6.11 -36.00
CA TRP A 428 4.63 5.82 -34.69
C TRP A 428 5.74 4.77 -34.78
N THR A 429 5.56 3.72 -35.58
CA THR A 429 6.57 2.66 -35.76
C THR A 429 7.81 3.13 -36.50
N ARG A 430 7.69 4.12 -37.41
CA ARG A 430 8.83 4.69 -38.16
C ARG A 430 9.63 5.73 -37.39
N SER A 431 9.04 6.35 -36.39
CA SER A 431 9.71 7.41 -35.60
C SER A 431 10.67 6.86 -34.51
N PHE A 432 10.66 5.54 -34.23
CA PHE A 432 11.46 4.96 -33.16
C PHE A 432 12.06 3.60 -33.55
N PRO A 433 12.99 3.55 -34.55
CA PRO A 433 13.57 2.27 -35.00
C PRO A 433 14.53 1.62 -33.99
N ASP A 434 15.09 2.35 -33.04
CA ASP A 434 16.22 1.89 -32.20
C ASP A 434 15.91 1.59 -30.73
N TRP A 435 14.64 1.75 -30.30
CA TRP A 435 14.29 1.56 -28.89
C TRP A 435 14.24 0.10 -28.42
N SER A 436 14.28 -0.87 -29.35
CA SER A 436 14.15 -2.29 -29.02
C SER A 436 15.40 -2.92 -28.40
N ARG A 437 16.56 -2.25 -28.44
CA ARG A 437 17.83 -2.83 -27.96
C ARG A 437 18.41 -2.21 -26.69
N SER A 438 18.01 -1.02 -26.27
CA SER A 438 18.74 -0.32 -25.21
C SER A 438 18.00 -0.06 -23.89
N ARG A 439 16.70 -0.41 -23.73
CA ARG A 439 15.94 -0.13 -22.49
C ARG A 439 15.10 -1.27 -21.95
N PHE A 440 15.29 -2.50 -22.37
CA PHE A 440 14.75 -3.65 -21.64
C PHE A 440 15.68 -4.16 -20.52
N ALA A 441 16.73 -3.40 -20.19
CA ALA A 441 17.72 -3.69 -19.15
C ALA A 441 17.63 -2.74 -17.96
N HIS A 442 16.48 -2.07 -17.74
CA HIS A 442 16.27 -1.24 -16.54
C HIS A 442 14.96 -1.59 -15.85
#